data_2639b32ce99cedcda8c4a911ac43d730
#
_entry.id   2639b32ce99cedcda8c4a911ac43d730
#
_cell.length_a   1.000
_cell.length_b   1.000
_cell.length_c   1.000
_cell.angle_alpha   90.00
_cell.angle_beta   90.00
_cell.angle_gamma   90.00
#
_symmetry.space_group_name_H-M   'P 1'
#
loop_
_entity.id
_entity.type
_entity.pdbx_description
1 polymer ?
#
loop_
_entity_poly.entity_id
_entity_poly.type
_entity_poly.pdbx_seq_one_letter_code
_entity_poly.pdbx_strand_id
1 'polypeptide(L)'
;GDNVRFRYNTPEKIGGWQQLGPNEMTGSARAMHHIVNKGGIKFSIIGTNRILYAYSGGVFYDIHPIKSTTTLTSAFSTTNGSATVTITFATGHSLSPGDIILLDNFTAITGSNYSASDFDDKKFMVTSAPTNTTITVTMPSNESGSGATTSGGIRVQIYYPVGPAEQLPGFGYGLGSWGGEVSNPLTTTLNGALGDNTAGTGGSGTSVTLVSTTNFPSTGTNFVKVGTEEISYTGVSGNNLTGITRAVRGTT
;
A
#
# COMPACT_ATOMS: atom_id res chain seq x y z
N GLY A 1 -35.99 -6.36 -22.62
CA GLY A 1 -35.29 -5.56 -23.65
C GLY A 1 -34.08 -4.89 -23.03
N ASP A 2 -32.91 -5.20 -23.55
CA ASP A 2 -31.68 -4.60 -23.13
C ASP A 2 -31.45 -3.28 -23.87
N ASN A 3 -30.86 -2.27 -23.19
CA ASN A 3 -30.50 -1.00 -23.75
C ASN A 3 -31.67 -0.18 -24.32
N VAL A 4 -32.82 -0.22 -23.66
CA VAL A 4 -34.03 0.54 -24.03
C VAL A 4 -34.44 1.43 -22.84
N ARG A 5 -34.69 2.71 -23.11
CA ARG A 5 -35.37 3.63 -22.19
C ARG A 5 -36.71 4.04 -22.75
N PHE A 6 -37.64 4.38 -21.85
CA PHE A 6 -38.91 4.96 -22.25
C PHE A 6 -38.86 6.48 -22.07
N ARG A 7 -39.05 7.22 -23.15
CA ARG A 7 -39.13 8.67 -23.12
C ARG A 7 -40.43 9.08 -23.81
N TYR A 8 -41.21 9.88 -23.15
CA TYR A 8 -42.54 10.31 -23.64
C TYR A 8 -43.42 9.13 -24.10
N ASN A 9 -43.48 8.06 -23.31
CA ASN A 9 -44.19 6.81 -23.62
C ASN A 9 -43.76 6.05 -24.85
N THR A 10 -42.66 6.41 -25.49
CA THR A 10 -42.09 5.68 -26.62
C THR A 10 -40.79 4.97 -26.18
N PRO A 11 -40.57 3.70 -26.58
CA PRO A 11 -39.31 3.04 -26.36
C PRO A 11 -38.25 3.67 -27.29
N GLU A 12 -37.12 4.04 -26.67
CA GLU A 12 -35.98 4.63 -27.36
C GLU A 12 -34.74 3.78 -27.03
N LYS A 13 -33.95 3.47 -28.05
CA LYS A 13 -32.68 2.78 -27.84
C LYS A 13 -31.71 3.68 -27.09
N ILE A 14 -31.15 3.19 -25.99
CA ILE A 14 -30.04 3.87 -25.30
C ILE A 14 -28.79 3.70 -26.18
N GLY A 15 -28.05 4.78 -26.42
CA GLY A 15 -26.76 4.72 -27.08
C GLY A 15 -25.78 3.81 -26.36
N GLY A 16 -24.76 3.32 -27.05
CA GLY A 16 -23.72 2.48 -26.46
C GLY A 16 -22.93 3.24 -25.36
N TRP A 17 -22.18 2.47 -24.57
CA TRP A 17 -21.25 3.00 -23.60
C TRP A 17 -20.01 3.55 -24.30
N GLN A 18 -19.55 4.72 -23.88
CA GLN A 18 -18.29 5.29 -24.32
C GLN A 18 -17.33 5.38 -23.12
N GLN A 19 -16.09 5.03 -23.34
CA GLN A 19 -15.05 5.20 -22.33
C GLN A 19 -14.89 6.68 -21.99
N LEU A 20 -14.89 7.01 -20.71
CA LEU A 20 -14.89 8.38 -20.20
C LEU A 20 -13.50 9.04 -20.22
N GLY A 21 -12.45 8.32 -20.47
CA GLY A 21 -11.08 8.85 -20.51
C GLY A 21 -10.14 7.90 -21.23
N PRO A 22 -8.94 8.36 -21.59
CA PRO A 22 -7.99 7.56 -22.38
C PRO A 22 -7.35 6.41 -21.60
N ASN A 23 -7.35 6.49 -20.28
CA ASN A 23 -6.66 5.53 -19.41
C ASN A 23 -7.63 4.79 -18.51
N GLU A 24 -7.33 3.54 -18.24
CA GLU A 24 -8.03 2.74 -17.24
C GLU A 24 -7.62 3.16 -15.83
N MET A 25 -8.58 3.13 -14.91
CA MET A 25 -8.29 3.33 -13.49
C MET A 25 -7.67 2.07 -12.89
N THR A 26 -6.67 2.24 -12.05
CA THR A 26 -6.10 1.13 -11.28
C THR A 26 -7.09 0.68 -10.21
N GLY A 27 -7.56 -0.56 -10.32
CA GLY A 27 -8.55 -1.14 -9.42
C GLY A 27 -9.99 -0.87 -9.84
N SER A 28 -10.92 -1.46 -9.10
CA SER A 28 -12.37 -1.33 -9.33
C SER A 28 -12.94 -0.17 -8.55
N ALA A 29 -13.68 0.73 -9.21
CA ALA A 29 -14.37 1.83 -8.55
C ALA A 29 -15.36 1.30 -7.50
N ARG A 30 -15.29 1.83 -6.28
CA ARG A 30 -16.13 1.43 -5.13
C ARG A 30 -17.06 2.54 -4.67
N ALA A 31 -16.61 3.77 -4.77
CA ALA A 31 -17.39 4.93 -4.37
C ALA A 31 -17.04 6.14 -5.22
N MET A 32 -18.00 7.05 -5.36
CA MET A 32 -17.81 8.33 -6.03
C MET A 32 -18.46 9.42 -5.21
N HIS A 33 -17.78 10.57 -5.09
CA HIS A 33 -18.27 11.75 -4.43
C HIS A 33 -18.02 13.00 -5.29
N HIS A 34 -19.04 13.83 -5.44
CA HIS A 34 -18.92 15.08 -6.19
C HIS A 34 -18.64 16.25 -5.26
N ILE A 35 -17.65 17.05 -5.61
CA ILE A 35 -17.31 18.28 -4.89
C ILE A 35 -17.20 19.46 -5.86
N VAL A 36 -17.45 20.63 -5.34
CA VAL A 36 -17.21 21.90 -6.03
C VAL A 36 -16.26 22.72 -5.18
N ASN A 37 -15.14 23.14 -5.77
CA ASN A 37 -14.20 23.97 -5.04
C ASN A 37 -14.69 25.43 -4.93
N LYS A 38 -13.98 26.26 -4.20
CA LYS A 38 -14.32 27.69 -4.02
C LYS A 38 -14.32 28.47 -5.33
N GLY A 39 -13.60 28.01 -6.34
CA GLY A 39 -13.57 28.59 -7.70
C GLY A 39 -14.68 28.10 -8.63
N GLY A 40 -15.62 27.28 -8.13
CA GLY A 40 -16.74 26.76 -8.94
C GLY A 40 -16.35 25.55 -9.81
N ILE A 41 -15.12 25.05 -9.72
CA ILE A 41 -14.67 23.89 -10.50
C ILE A 41 -15.26 22.61 -9.87
N LYS A 42 -15.87 21.78 -10.71
CA LYS A 42 -16.49 20.52 -10.30
C LYS A 42 -15.50 19.36 -10.42
N PHE A 43 -15.42 18.57 -9.38
CA PHE A 43 -14.63 17.34 -9.35
C PHE A 43 -15.51 16.17 -8.95
N SER A 44 -15.24 15.01 -9.55
CA SER A 44 -15.74 13.73 -9.06
C SER A 44 -14.58 12.96 -8.44
N ILE A 45 -14.63 12.79 -7.15
CA ILE A 45 -13.64 11.99 -6.41
C ILE A 45 -14.07 10.53 -6.52
N ILE A 46 -13.20 9.67 -7.01
CA ILE A 46 -13.48 8.26 -7.26
C ILE A 46 -12.50 7.41 -6.44
N GLY A 47 -13.03 6.69 -5.48
CA GLY A 47 -12.29 5.69 -4.72
C GLY A 47 -12.36 4.32 -5.38
N THR A 48 -11.21 3.78 -5.77
CA THR A 48 -11.10 2.37 -6.15
C THR A 48 -10.67 1.55 -4.93
N ASN A 49 -10.62 0.24 -5.07
CA ASN A 49 -10.03 -0.62 -4.03
C ASN A 49 -8.49 -0.51 -3.98
N ARG A 50 -7.87 0.34 -4.79
CA ARG A 50 -6.40 0.49 -4.88
C ARG A 50 -5.93 1.94 -4.83
N ILE A 51 -6.58 2.84 -5.56
CA ILE A 51 -6.13 4.22 -5.78
C ILE A 51 -7.32 5.18 -5.64
N LEU A 52 -7.04 6.40 -5.22
CA LEU A 52 -7.99 7.52 -5.17
C LEU A 52 -7.73 8.47 -6.35
N TYR A 53 -8.78 8.76 -7.11
CA TYR A 53 -8.73 9.64 -8.26
C TYR A 53 -9.63 10.86 -8.11
N ALA A 54 -9.23 11.97 -8.71
CA ALA A 54 -10.11 13.10 -8.99
C ALA A 54 -10.34 13.16 -10.51
N TYR A 55 -11.59 13.22 -10.91
CA TYR A 55 -11.98 13.42 -12.31
C TYR A 55 -12.49 14.84 -12.50
N SER A 56 -11.94 15.56 -13.47
CA SER A 56 -12.42 16.89 -13.88
C SER A 56 -12.00 17.17 -15.32
N GLY A 57 -12.89 17.81 -16.10
CA GLY A 57 -12.58 18.24 -17.47
C GLY A 57 -12.22 17.10 -18.43
N GLY A 58 -12.67 15.87 -18.21
CA GLY A 58 -12.35 14.72 -19.05
C GLY A 58 -11.07 13.97 -18.65
N VAL A 59 -10.39 14.39 -17.60
CA VAL A 59 -9.11 13.83 -17.16
C VAL A 59 -9.21 13.23 -15.76
N PHE A 60 -8.55 12.09 -15.56
CA PHE A 60 -8.35 11.48 -14.24
C PHE A 60 -7.00 11.93 -13.67
N TYR A 61 -7.05 12.53 -12.51
CA TYR A 61 -5.88 12.92 -11.73
C TYR A 61 -5.71 11.92 -10.59
N ASP A 62 -4.53 11.36 -10.48
CA ASP A 62 -4.17 10.56 -9.32
C ASP A 62 -3.93 11.49 -8.13
N ILE A 63 -4.72 11.33 -7.09
CA ILE A 63 -4.63 12.10 -5.84
C ILE A 63 -4.33 11.21 -4.64
N HIS A 64 -3.94 9.96 -4.91
CA HIS A 64 -3.64 9.02 -3.85
C HIS A 64 -2.31 9.39 -3.17
N PRO A 65 -2.23 9.38 -1.83
CA PRO A 65 -1.01 9.74 -1.13
C PRO A 65 0.16 8.81 -1.44
N ILE A 66 1.32 9.39 -1.67
CA ILE A 66 2.59 8.67 -1.83
C ILE A 66 3.23 8.51 -0.46
N LYS A 67 3.54 7.28 -0.08
CA LYS A 67 4.20 6.93 1.18
C LYS A 67 5.68 7.25 1.14
N SER A 68 6.34 6.87 0.05
CA SER A 68 7.77 7.10 -0.15
C SER A 68 8.13 7.08 -1.63
N THR A 69 9.27 7.68 -1.96
CA THR A 69 9.86 7.63 -3.29
C THR A 69 11.30 7.18 -3.15
N THR A 70 11.72 6.24 -3.98
CA THR A 70 13.11 5.76 -4.05
C THR A 70 13.58 5.71 -5.49
N THR A 71 14.87 5.86 -5.69
CA THR A 71 15.50 5.71 -7.00
C THR A 71 16.30 4.42 -7.01
N LEU A 72 16.08 3.61 -8.04
CA LEU A 72 16.73 2.30 -8.19
C LEU A 72 17.73 2.31 -9.34
N THR A 73 18.77 1.48 -9.20
CA THR A 73 19.82 1.30 -10.20
C THR A 73 20.01 -0.19 -10.43
N SER A 74 20.04 -0.63 -11.70
CA SER A 74 20.23 -2.04 -12.09
C SER A 74 19.28 -3.01 -11.36
N ALA A 75 18.03 -2.58 -11.18
CA ALA A 75 17.11 -3.18 -10.21
C ALA A 75 16.08 -4.13 -10.82
N PHE A 76 15.91 -4.12 -12.14
CA PHE A 76 14.84 -4.89 -12.80
C PHE A 76 15.43 -6.07 -13.55
N SER A 77 14.82 -7.22 -13.41
CA SER A 77 15.18 -8.42 -14.14
C SER A 77 13.96 -9.20 -14.62
N THR A 78 14.09 -9.82 -15.78
CA THR A 78 13.07 -10.65 -16.42
C THR A 78 13.63 -12.04 -16.71
N THR A 79 12.73 -13.00 -16.90
CA THR A 79 13.08 -14.38 -17.27
C THR A 79 12.26 -14.79 -18.48
N ASN A 80 12.92 -15.38 -19.47
CA ASN A 80 12.29 -15.90 -20.67
C ASN A 80 11.14 -16.85 -20.35
N GLY A 81 10.02 -16.68 -21.02
CA GLY A 81 8.81 -17.47 -20.81
C GLY A 81 7.95 -17.05 -19.60
N SER A 82 8.37 -16.03 -18.84
CA SER A 82 7.67 -15.57 -17.63
C SER A 82 7.12 -14.15 -17.81
N ALA A 83 5.92 -13.92 -17.32
CA ALA A 83 5.35 -12.56 -17.18
C ALA A 83 5.83 -11.85 -15.91
N THR A 84 6.61 -12.50 -15.08
CA THR A 84 7.07 -11.97 -13.80
C THR A 84 8.31 -11.11 -14.00
N VAL A 85 8.25 -9.87 -13.52
CA VAL A 85 9.39 -8.96 -13.42
C VAL A 85 9.80 -8.85 -11.96
N THR A 86 11.08 -9.10 -11.69
CA THR A 86 11.65 -8.94 -10.35
C THR A 86 12.24 -7.54 -10.21
N ILE A 87 11.95 -6.89 -9.11
CA ILE A 87 12.45 -5.57 -8.75
C ILE A 87 13.25 -5.69 -7.45
N THR A 88 14.52 -5.26 -7.47
CA THR A 88 15.45 -5.35 -6.34
C THR A 88 15.73 -3.96 -5.79
N PHE A 89 15.50 -3.79 -4.50
CA PHE A 89 15.80 -2.56 -3.77
C PHE A 89 17.16 -2.65 -3.09
N ALA A 90 17.87 -1.54 -2.98
CA ALA A 90 19.14 -1.47 -2.27
C ALA A 90 18.99 -1.68 -0.75
N THR A 91 17.82 -1.34 -0.20
CA THR A 91 17.47 -1.47 1.22
C THR A 91 16.09 -2.09 1.35
N GLY A 92 15.67 -2.44 2.56
CA GLY A 92 14.35 -3.00 2.80
C GLY A 92 13.21 -2.09 2.29
N HIS A 93 12.24 -2.67 1.58
CA HIS A 93 11.17 -1.94 0.89
C HIS A 93 9.86 -1.82 1.68
N SER A 94 9.63 -2.63 2.69
CA SER A 94 8.38 -2.67 3.49
C SER A 94 7.10 -2.77 2.64
N LEU A 95 7.17 -3.40 1.48
CA LEU A 95 6.05 -3.67 0.59
C LEU A 95 5.50 -5.06 0.82
N SER A 96 4.18 -5.20 0.67
CA SER A 96 3.45 -6.45 0.76
C SER A 96 2.72 -6.76 -0.56
N PRO A 97 2.39 -8.03 -0.83
CA PRO A 97 1.54 -8.36 -1.97
C PRO A 97 0.23 -7.56 -1.92
N GLY A 98 -0.14 -6.97 -3.06
CA GLY A 98 -1.31 -6.10 -3.17
C GLY A 98 -1.03 -4.61 -3.08
N ASP A 99 0.12 -4.19 -2.58
CA ASP A 99 0.54 -2.78 -2.59
C ASP A 99 0.72 -2.29 -4.03
N ILE A 100 0.52 -0.99 -4.23
CA ILE A 100 0.67 -0.35 -5.53
C ILE A 100 1.94 0.50 -5.56
N ILE A 101 2.68 0.35 -6.64
CA ILE A 101 3.84 1.19 -6.96
C ILE A 101 3.62 1.88 -8.31
N LEU A 102 4.16 3.06 -8.47
CA LEU A 102 4.29 3.76 -9.75
C LEU A 102 5.76 3.77 -10.15
N LEU A 103 6.03 3.36 -11.37
CA LEU A 103 7.36 3.44 -11.96
C LEU A 103 7.43 4.67 -12.85
N ASP A 104 8.51 5.41 -12.77
CA ASP A 104 8.74 6.64 -13.51
C ASP A 104 10.22 6.76 -13.88
N ASN A 105 10.50 7.46 -14.97
CA ASN A 105 11.84 7.59 -15.52
C ASN A 105 12.47 6.22 -15.85
N PHE A 106 11.66 5.32 -16.41
CA PHE A 106 12.07 3.96 -16.70
C PHE A 106 12.93 3.90 -17.96
N THR A 107 14.02 3.16 -17.88
CA THR A 107 14.88 2.83 -19.01
C THR A 107 14.61 1.40 -19.46
N ALA A 108 14.97 1.08 -20.73
CA ALA A 108 14.74 -0.26 -21.24
C ALA A 108 15.52 -1.32 -20.47
N ILE A 109 14.95 -2.51 -20.35
CA ILE A 109 15.63 -3.70 -19.83
C ILE A 109 16.40 -4.34 -20.98
N THR A 110 17.72 -4.36 -20.87
CA THR A 110 18.57 -4.94 -21.92
C THR A 110 18.35 -6.45 -21.99
N GLY A 111 18.10 -6.97 -23.19
CA GLY A 111 17.83 -8.39 -23.42
C GLY A 111 16.38 -8.81 -23.20
N SER A 112 15.52 -7.88 -22.86
CA SER A 112 14.06 -8.04 -22.72
C SER A 112 13.34 -7.55 -23.98
N ASN A 113 12.17 -8.08 -24.26
CA ASN A 113 11.27 -7.53 -25.29
C ASN A 113 10.30 -6.49 -24.73
N TYR A 114 10.28 -6.25 -23.43
CA TYR A 114 9.52 -5.12 -22.87
C TYR A 114 10.23 -3.82 -23.18
N SER A 115 9.46 -2.85 -23.63
CA SER A 115 9.92 -1.49 -23.89
C SER A 115 9.85 -0.63 -22.61
N ALA A 116 10.56 0.50 -22.61
CA ALA A 116 10.46 1.45 -21.49
C ALA A 116 9.01 1.90 -21.25
N SER A 117 8.22 2.09 -22.31
CA SER A 117 6.81 2.51 -22.23
C SER A 117 5.87 1.45 -21.62
N ASP A 118 6.33 0.21 -21.45
CA ASP A 118 5.56 -0.80 -20.73
C ASP A 118 5.59 -0.59 -19.21
N PHE A 119 6.55 0.19 -18.73
CA PHE A 119 6.77 0.47 -17.32
C PHE A 119 6.60 1.95 -16.95
N ASP A 120 7.05 2.86 -17.83
CA ASP A 120 7.13 4.28 -17.53
C ASP A 120 5.75 4.91 -17.33
N ASP A 121 5.59 5.68 -16.26
CA ASP A 121 4.33 6.27 -15.80
C ASP A 121 3.20 5.25 -15.56
N LYS A 122 3.56 3.99 -15.28
CA LYS A 122 2.56 2.94 -15.01
C LYS A 122 2.58 2.47 -13.58
N LYS A 123 1.37 2.11 -13.14
CA LYS A 123 1.13 1.54 -11.82
C LYS A 123 1.13 0.03 -11.88
N PHE A 124 1.83 -0.58 -10.94
CA PHE A 124 1.90 -2.02 -10.80
C PHE A 124 1.47 -2.44 -9.41
N MET A 125 0.76 -3.55 -9.35
CA MET A 125 0.48 -4.22 -8.10
C MET A 125 1.63 -5.19 -7.77
N VAL A 126 2.11 -5.12 -6.55
CA VAL A 126 3.08 -6.08 -6.03
C VAL A 126 2.42 -7.45 -5.99
N THR A 127 2.94 -8.40 -6.74
CA THR A 127 2.43 -9.77 -6.80
C THR A 127 2.97 -10.62 -5.65
N SER A 128 4.26 -10.47 -5.35
CA SER A 128 4.89 -11.11 -4.19
C SER A 128 6.06 -10.28 -3.67
N ALA A 129 6.46 -10.54 -2.44
CA ALA A 129 7.62 -9.95 -1.79
C ALA A 129 8.47 -11.09 -1.21
N PRO A 130 9.30 -11.77 -2.06
CA PRO A 130 10.05 -12.95 -1.64
C PRO A 130 11.07 -12.68 -0.55
N THR A 131 11.64 -11.49 -0.52
CA THR A 131 12.58 -11.04 0.52
C THR A 131 12.25 -9.61 0.93
N ASN A 132 12.92 -9.09 1.93
CA ASN A 132 12.78 -7.68 2.33
C ASN A 132 13.35 -6.68 1.30
N THR A 133 14.11 -7.15 0.31
CA THR A 133 14.70 -6.32 -0.74
C THR A 133 14.20 -6.63 -2.13
N THR A 134 13.39 -7.65 -2.33
CA THR A 134 12.88 -8.03 -3.66
C THR A 134 11.36 -8.14 -3.67
N ILE A 135 10.77 -7.55 -4.69
CA ILE A 135 9.35 -7.74 -5.02
C ILE A 135 9.20 -8.25 -6.43
N THR A 136 8.04 -8.77 -6.75
CA THR A 136 7.67 -9.10 -8.12
C THR A 136 6.40 -8.38 -8.53
N VAL A 137 6.34 -8.05 -9.83
CA VAL A 137 5.13 -7.57 -10.50
C VAL A 137 4.85 -8.46 -11.71
N THR A 138 3.60 -8.50 -12.14
CA THR A 138 3.19 -9.34 -13.28
C THR A 138 2.83 -8.45 -14.46
N MET A 139 3.41 -8.74 -15.60
CA MET A 139 3.15 -8.08 -16.88
C MET A 139 1.97 -8.76 -17.61
N PRO A 140 1.31 -8.07 -18.55
CA PRO A 140 0.18 -8.64 -19.31
C PRO A 140 0.57 -9.81 -20.23
N SER A 141 1.83 -9.88 -20.66
CA SER A 141 2.36 -10.90 -21.57
C SER A 141 3.63 -11.51 -21.02
N ASN A 142 3.95 -12.72 -21.48
CA ASN A 142 5.21 -13.34 -21.14
C ASN A 142 6.39 -12.67 -21.87
N GLU A 143 7.51 -12.64 -21.19
CA GLU A 143 8.78 -12.22 -21.73
C GLU A 143 9.33 -13.27 -22.72
N SER A 144 9.93 -12.83 -23.82
CA SER A 144 10.59 -13.71 -24.79
C SER A 144 12.12 -13.74 -24.65
N GLY A 145 12.65 -13.02 -23.68
CA GLY A 145 14.09 -12.98 -23.38
C GLY A 145 14.35 -12.84 -21.88
N SER A 146 15.57 -13.07 -21.47
CA SER A 146 16.01 -12.80 -20.09
C SER A 146 16.84 -11.53 -20.10
N GLY A 147 16.43 -10.54 -19.33
CA GLY A 147 17.07 -9.25 -19.31
C GLY A 147 17.23 -8.67 -17.91
N ALA A 148 18.10 -7.68 -17.81
CA ALA A 148 18.30 -6.89 -16.61
C ALA A 148 18.55 -5.43 -16.97
N THR A 149 18.11 -4.49 -16.12
CA THR A 149 18.47 -3.08 -16.28
C THR A 149 19.91 -2.86 -15.89
N THR A 150 20.64 -2.14 -16.74
CA THR A 150 22.04 -1.78 -16.50
C THR A 150 22.24 -0.31 -16.15
N SER A 151 21.16 0.49 -16.21
CA SER A 151 21.17 1.92 -15.93
C SER A 151 20.39 2.23 -14.65
N GLY A 152 20.71 3.37 -14.06
CA GLY A 152 20.06 3.87 -12.86
C GLY A 152 19.09 4.99 -13.12
N GLY A 153 18.47 5.49 -12.06
CA GLY A 153 17.58 6.64 -12.10
C GLY A 153 16.09 6.29 -12.23
N ILE A 154 15.74 5.01 -12.24
CA ILE A 154 14.34 4.58 -12.24
C ILE A 154 13.72 4.96 -10.89
N ARG A 155 12.71 5.81 -10.92
CA ARG A 155 12.00 6.27 -9.74
C ARG A 155 10.83 5.35 -9.44
N VAL A 156 10.79 4.83 -8.22
CA VAL A 156 9.68 4.03 -7.69
C VAL A 156 8.96 4.83 -6.62
N GLN A 157 7.70 5.13 -6.87
CA GLN A 157 6.82 5.77 -5.90
C GLN A 157 5.93 4.70 -5.28
N ILE A 158 5.97 4.60 -3.97
CA ILE A 158 5.19 3.65 -3.19
C ILE A 158 3.98 4.38 -2.64
N TYR A 159 2.80 3.91 -2.94
CA TYR A 159 1.56 4.46 -2.43
C TYR A 159 1.24 3.97 -1.02
N TYR A 160 0.48 4.76 -0.27
CA TYR A 160 -0.15 4.23 0.95
C TYR A 160 -1.13 3.12 0.56
N PRO A 161 -1.15 1.99 1.29
CA PRO A 161 -2.15 0.96 1.03
C PRO A 161 -3.55 1.49 1.31
N VAL A 162 -4.50 1.17 0.44
CA VAL A 162 -5.92 1.35 0.70
C VAL A 162 -6.38 0.11 1.47
N GLY A 163 -6.64 0.28 2.75
CA GLY A 163 -7.18 -0.83 3.53
C GLY A 163 -8.60 -1.20 3.12
N PRO A 164 -9.12 -2.27 3.63
CA PRO A 164 -8.51 -3.47 4.23
C PRO A 164 -8.94 -4.75 3.56
N ALA A 165 -9.15 -4.84 2.25
CA ALA A 165 -9.86 -6.00 1.73
C ALA A 165 -9.14 -7.34 2.02
N GLU A 166 -7.82 -7.32 2.17
CA GLU A 166 -7.02 -8.53 2.37
C GLU A 166 -5.81 -8.29 3.30
N GLN A 167 -5.76 -7.13 3.94
CA GLN A 167 -4.68 -6.74 4.85
C GLN A 167 -5.21 -6.67 6.27
N LEU A 168 -4.30 -6.69 7.22
CA LEU A 168 -4.63 -6.61 8.64
C LEU A 168 -5.54 -5.39 8.92
N PRO A 169 -6.65 -5.55 9.65
CA PRO A 169 -7.55 -4.45 9.98
C PRO A 169 -6.79 -3.29 10.64
N GLY A 170 -7.08 -2.07 10.21
CA GLY A 170 -6.51 -0.88 10.81
C GLY A 170 -5.32 -0.27 10.05
N PHE A 171 -4.92 -0.84 8.91
CA PHE A 171 -3.84 -0.32 8.08
C PHE A 171 -4.36 0.16 6.73
N GLY A 172 -3.86 1.29 6.29
CA GLY A 172 -4.19 1.91 5.03
C GLY A 172 -4.81 3.30 5.19
N TYR A 173 -4.81 4.05 4.10
CA TYR A 173 -5.41 5.37 4.04
C TYR A 173 -6.92 5.30 4.29
N GLY A 174 -7.41 6.10 5.22
CA GLY A 174 -8.81 6.11 5.63
C GLY A 174 -9.18 5.08 6.70
N LEU A 175 -8.22 4.31 7.18
CA LEU A 175 -8.39 3.37 8.28
C LEU A 175 -7.33 3.67 9.35
N GLY A 176 -7.73 4.21 10.46
CA GLY A 176 -6.81 4.60 11.53
C GLY A 176 -6.46 6.07 11.51
N SER A 177 -5.28 6.43 12.01
CA SER A 177 -4.83 7.80 12.10
C SER A 177 -4.73 8.46 10.73
N TRP A 178 -5.13 9.71 10.65
CA TRP A 178 -5.01 10.52 9.45
C TRP A 178 -3.57 10.57 8.95
N GLY A 179 -3.33 10.04 7.77
CA GLY A 179 -1.97 9.96 7.18
C GLY A 179 -1.42 8.54 7.04
N GLY A 180 -2.20 7.55 7.40
CA GLY A 180 -1.79 6.15 7.38
C GLY A 180 -0.85 5.81 8.53
N GLU A 181 -1.13 4.75 9.24
CA GLU A 181 -0.13 4.16 10.12
C GLU A 181 0.90 3.36 9.31
N VAL A 182 2.03 3.14 9.91
CA VAL A 182 3.12 2.32 9.36
C VAL A 182 2.51 1.02 8.78
N SER A 183 2.76 0.75 7.53
CA SER A 183 2.14 -0.32 6.73
C SER A 183 2.42 -1.74 7.23
N ASN A 184 3.20 -1.88 8.27
CA ASN A 184 3.43 -3.14 8.96
C ASN A 184 3.53 -2.83 10.45
N PRO A 185 2.55 -3.26 11.28
CA PRO A 185 2.78 -3.19 12.71
C PRO A 185 4.04 -3.97 12.99
N LEU A 186 4.93 -3.37 13.73
CA LEU A 186 6.04 -4.13 14.30
C LEU A 186 5.41 -5.24 15.12
N THR A 187 5.63 -6.47 14.70
CA THR A 187 5.18 -7.64 15.42
C THR A 187 6.36 -8.35 16.03
N THR A 188 6.17 -8.80 17.24
CA THR A 188 7.11 -9.66 17.96
C THR A 188 6.30 -10.59 18.86
N THR A 189 6.93 -11.55 19.48
CA THR A 189 6.30 -12.42 20.46
C THR A 189 6.72 -12.02 21.86
N LEU A 190 5.84 -12.24 22.83
CA LEU A 190 6.21 -12.14 24.24
C LEU A 190 7.28 -13.20 24.56
N ASN A 191 8.26 -12.80 25.34
CA ASN A 191 9.22 -13.75 25.90
C ASN A 191 8.69 -14.24 27.26
N GLY A 192 7.73 -15.16 27.19
CA GLY A 192 6.99 -15.68 28.34
C GLY A 192 5.56 -15.13 28.43
N ALA A 193 4.81 -15.58 29.40
CA ALA A 193 3.45 -15.12 29.64
C ALA A 193 3.46 -13.68 30.18
N LEU A 194 2.53 -12.87 29.66
CA LEU A 194 2.24 -11.59 30.26
C LEU A 194 1.44 -11.82 31.53
N GLY A 195 1.99 -11.40 32.68
CA GLY A 195 1.29 -11.50 33.96
C GLY A 195 0.05 -10.62 34.02
N ASP A 196 -0.76 -10.85 35.06
CA ASP A 196 -1.89 -9.97 35.33
C ASP A 196 -1.42 -8.52 35.62
N ASN A 197 -2.36 -7.64 35.84
CA ASN A 197 -2.09 -6.22 36.04
C ASN A 197 -1.41 -5.91 37.40
N THR A 198 -1.16 -6.93 38.20
CA THR A 198 -0.43 -6.83 39.49
C THR A 198 1.05 -7.00 39.26
N ALA A 199 1.86 -6.22 39.94
CA ALA A 199 3.31 -6.33 39.93
C ALA A 199 3.77 -7.77 40.21
N GLY A 200 4.49 -8.39 39.28
CA GLY A 200 5.30 -9.51 39.68
C GLY A 200 5.47 -10.71 38.79
N THR A 201 4.77 -10.97 37.71
CA THR A 201 5.07 -12.15 36.87
C THR A 201 4.85 -11.88 35.39
N GLY A 202 5.87 -12.19 34.60
CA GLY A 202 5.77 -12.13 33.13
C GLY A 202 5.69 -10.72 32.56
N GLY A 203 6.42 -9.78 33.08
CA GLY A 203 6.28 -8.36 32.83
C GLY A 203 5.47 -7.77 33.98
N SER A 204 6.10 -7.59 35.10
CA SER A 204 5.55 -6.85 36.23
C SER A 204 5.00 -5.54 35.73
N GLY A 205 4.02 -4.94 36.38
CA GLY A 205 3.41 -3.67 35.98
C GLY A 205 4.36 -2.52 35.58
N THR A 206 5.66 -2.79 35.41
CA THR A 206 6.71 -1.85 35.03
C THR A 206 7.39 -2.18 33.69
N SER A 207 7.29 -3.40 33.20
CA SER A 207 7.90 -3.78 31.91
C SER A 207 7.20 -4.97 31.25
N VAL A 208 7.31 -5.04 29.92
CA VAL A 208 6.88 -6.17 29.08
C VAL A 208 8.10 -6.69 28.35
N THR A 209 8.41 -7.97 28.54
CA THR A 209 9.56 -8.62 27.90
C THR A 209 9.15 -9.25 26.58
N LEU A 210 9.86 -8.88 25.53
CA LEU A 210 9.64 -9.34 24.15
C LEU A 210 10.79 -10.22 23.68
N VAL A 211 10.57 -11.04 22.67
CA VAL A 211 11.67 -11.78 22.00
C VAL A 211 12.60 -10.82 21.26
N SER A 212 12.07 -9.74 20.70
CA SER A 212 12.84 -8.69 20.06
C SER A 212 12.11 -7.36 20.15
N THR A 213 12.87 -6.29 20.39
CA THR A 213 12.40 -4.90 20.38
C THR A 213 12.97 -4.12 19.19
N THR A 214 13.55 -4.81 18.21
CA THR A 214 14.12 -4.17 17.01
C THR A 214 13.07 -3.30 16.32
N ASN A 215 13.43 -2.06 16.05
CA ASN A 215 12.60 -1.02 15.46
C ASN A 215 11.42 -0.52 16.32
N PHE A 216 11.28 -0.98 17.55
CA PHE A 216 10.30 -0.38 18.48
C PHE A 216 10.78 1.03 18.88
N PRO A 217 9.90 2.04 18.81
CA PRO A 217 10.24 3.40 19.24
C PRO A 217 10.68 3.42 20.70
N SER A 218 11.81 4.06 20.99
CA SER A 218 12.38 4.11 22.35
C SER A 218 12.07 5.40 23.10
N THR A 219 11.33 6.31 22.48
CA THR A 219 10.98 7.61 23.07
C THR A 219 9.51 7.96 22.79
N GLY A 220 8.92 8.79 23.63
CA GLY A 220 7.52 9.19 23.53
C GLY A 220 6.56 8.13 24.05
N THR A 221 5.26 8.42 24.01
CA THR A 221 4.21 7.46 24.37
C THR A 221 3.84 6.63 23.17
N ASN A 222 4.13 5.36 23.22
CA ASN A 222 3.85 4.38 22.18
C ASN A 222 2.88 3.33 22.68
N PHE A 223 2.28 2.58 21.77
CA PHE A 223 1.26 1.57 22.11
C PHE A 223 1.61 0.23 21.49
N VAL A 224 1.34 -0.83 22.23
CA VAL A 224 1.41 -2.22 21.75
C VAL A 224 0.10 -2.92 22.08
N LYS A 225 -0.30 -3.86 21.24
CA LYS A 225 -1.47 -4.70 21.49
C LYS A 225 -1.03 -6.14 21.77
N VAL A 226 -1.49 -6.69 22.88
CA VAL A 226 -1.26 -8.07 23.27
C VAL A 226 -2.62 -8.75 23.49
N GLY A 227 -2.99 -9.63 22.56
CA GLY A 227 -4.35 -10.19 22.56
C GLY A 227 -5.42 -9.11 22.37
N THR A 228 -6.25 -8.92 23.37
CA THR A 228 -7.30 -7.87 23.39
C THR A 228 -6.87 -6.61 24.12
N GLU A 229 -5.77 -6.65 24.87
CA GLU A 229 -5.29 -5.55 25.69
C GLU A 229 -4.38 -4.60 24.90
N GLU A 230 -4.57 -3.29 25.07
CA GLU A 230 -3.62 -2.26 24.66
C GLU A 230 -2.79 -1.78 25.86
N ILE A 231 -1.49 -1.72 25.64
CA ILE A 231 -0.49 -1.31 26.64
C ILE A 231 0.26 -0.12 26.08
N SER A 232 0.34 0.99 26.81
CA SER A 232 1.26 2.08 26.45
C SER A 232 2.62 1.85 27.10
N TYR A 233 3.68 2.32 26.44
CA TYR A 233 5.04 2.33 26.97
C TYR A 233 5.78 3.60 26.57
N THR A 234 6.81 3.97 27.30
CA THR A 234 7.56 5.21 27.07
C THR A 234 9.04 4.99 26.78
N GLY A 235 9.52 3.76 26.86
CA GLY A 235 10.92 3.44 26.60
C GLY A 235 11.15 1.99 26.24
N VAL A 236 12.34 1.72 25.73
CA VAL A 236 12.84 0.37 25.43
C VAL A 236 14.21 0.20 26.07
N SER A 237 14.41 -0.91 26.78
CA SER A 237 15.69 -1.28 27.40
C SER A 237 15.97 -2.75 27.15
N GLY A 238 16.97 -3.05 26.31
CA GLY A 238 17.17 -4.41 25.81
C GLY A 238 15.89 -4.92 25.14
N ASN A 239 15.43 -6.09 25.52
CA ASN A 239 14.19 -6.67 25.01
C ASN A 239 12.94 -6.30 25.84
N ASN A 240 13.03 -5.28 26.68
CA ASN A 240 11.91 -4.86 27.53
C ASN A 240 11.33 -3.53 27.06
N LEU A 241 10.00 -3.45 27.01
CA LEU A 241 9.27 -2.19 26.98
C LEU A 241 9.16 -1.68 28.42
N THR A 242 9.48 -0.44 28.65
CA THR A 242 9.54 0.20 29.98
C THR A 242 8.59 1.38 30.09
N GLY A 243 8.25 1.78 31.32
CA GLY A 243 7.29 2.83 31.57
C GLY A 243 5.90 2.48 31.04
N ILE A 244 5.46 1.25 31.28
CA ILE A 244 4.21 0.71 30.76
C ILE A 244 3.00 1.15 31.57
N THR A 245 1.87 1.33 30.88
CA THR A 245 0.54 1.41 31.47
C THR A 245 -0.34 0.39 30.80
N ARG A 246 -0.96 -0.47 31.59
CA ARG A 246 -1.83 -1.57 31.15
C ARG A 246 -3.25 -1.09 30.90
N ALA A 247 -4.00 -1.86 30.14
CA ALA A 247 -5.44 -1.65 29.89
C ALA A 247 -5.79 -0.20 29.43
N VAL A 248 -4.96 0.37 28.57
CA VAL A 248 -5.24 1.72 28.06
C VAL A 248 -6.39 1.69 27.04
N ARG A 249 -7.01 2.83 26.81
CA ARG A 249 -8.13 3.00 25.86
C ARG A 249 -9.34 2.09 26.14
N GLY A 250 -9.51 1.69 27.41
CA GLY A 250 -10.67 0.87 27.80
C GLY A 250 -10.56 -0.61 27.42
N THR A 251 -9.36 -1.11 27.15
CA THR A 251 -9.11 -2.54 26.89
C THR A 251 -8.86 -3.29 28.20
N THR A 252 -8.99 -4.62 28.15
CA THR A 252 -8.76 -5.54 29.31
C THR A 252 -7.87 -6.67 28.89
#